data_9be0751844e8cfa0fc78fce92c77fa96
#
_entry.id   9be0751844e8cfa0fc78fce92c77fa96
#
_cell.length_a   1.000
_cell.length_b   1.000
_cell.length_c   1.000
_cell.angle_alpha   90.00
_cell.angle_beta   90.00
_cell.angle_gamma   90.00
#
_symmetry.space_group_name_H-M   'P 1'
#
loop_
_entity.id
_entity.type
_entity.pdbx_description
1 polymer ?
#
loop_
_entity_poly.entity_id
_entity_poly.type
_entity_poly.pdbx_seq_one_letter_code
_entity_poly.pdbx_strand_id
1 'polypeptide(L)'
;MINIKKGNPAQRGAQKTGSMSYNFAFAGVSDNITLLIFDGRKNLKCRVELDETYKTGDVFSCNISGENLDKAMYCYESDGKMIPDLYAKTVTCCSEFNKIQDNARYLSRIVLDEFDWEGDMPLQTPYEDSIFYKIHVRGYTKSRTSMVKHKGTFDGIIQKADYLKELGITAVELMPAYEYDEAGRFPDYDENEKPSGMYKMAEQGRPLNYWGYCNALHFAPKASFTSCASYKNDYTYEFKNMVKQLHKKGIEVIMEMYFSDETPELITDCIRYWVMEYHIDGVHLYGPPCALNVCATDPVLSYTKIITVFWDGKRGHVRHMADYNDGYLGIIRRFLKGDDNQLEDCLLYTSDAADE
;
A
#
# COMPACT_ATOMS: atom_id res chain seq x y z
N MET A 1 -8.91 35.22 5.16
CA MET A 1 -7.75 35.55 4.28
C MET A 1 -6.77 34.40 4.40
N ILE A 2 -6.41 33.78 3.29
CA ILE A 2 -5.44 32.70 3.26
C ILE A 2 -4.07 33.25 3.64
N ASN A 3 -3.39 32.63 4.58
CA ASN A 3 -2.02 32.94 4.96
C ASN A 3 -1.13 31.73 4.61
N ILE A 4 -0.04 31.98 3.88
CA ILE A 4 0.92 30.96 3.42
C ILE A 4 2.28 31.30 4.01
N LYS A 5 2.91 30.33 4.64
CA LYS A 5 4.25 30.44 5.20
C LYS A 5 5.02 29.15 4.97
N LYS A 6 6.34 29.15 5.19
CA LYS A 6 7.15 27.94 5.14
C LYS A 6 6.58 26.89 6.09
N GLY A 7 6.48 25.66 5.61
CA GLY A 7 5.94 24.52 6.33
C GLY A 7 6.99 23.71 7.08
N ASN A 8 6.58 22.55 7.56
CA ASN A 8 7.46 21.57 8.16
C ASN A 8 7.84 20.51 7.12
N PRO A 9 9.10 20.44 6.66
CA PRO A 9 9.53 19.49 5.64
C PRO A 9 9.55 18.04 6.11
N ALA A 10 9.57 17.78 7.42
CA ALA A 10 9.52 16.44 7.99
C ALA A 10 8.11 15.81 7.96
N GLN A 11 7.06 16.64 7.80
CA GLN A 11 5.69 16.15 7.67
C GLN A 11 5.33 15.99 6.19
N ARG A 12 5.75 14.89 5.59
CA ARG A 12 5.54 14.56 4.18
C ARG A 12 4.05 14.44 3.83
N GLY A 13 3.72 14.77 2.58
CA GLY A 13 2.35 14.80 2.11
C GLY A 13 1.55 15.99 2.64
N ALA A 14 0.22 15.85 2.65
CA ALA A 14 -0.68 16.86 3.20
C ALA A 14 -1.19 16.42 4.57
N GLN A 15 -1.02 17.29 5.58
CA GLN A 15 -1.43 17.03 6.96
C GLN A 15 -2.15 18.22 7.56
N LYS A 16 -3.25 17.97 8.26
CA LYS A 16 -3.94 18.98 9.06
C LYS A 16 -3.16 19.25 10.35
N THR A 17 -2.76 20.47 10.58
CA THR A 17 -1.95 20.90 11.73
C THR A 17 -2.72 21.76 12.74
N GLY A 18 -3.98 22.08 12.43
CA GLY A 18 -4.87 22.87 13.27
C GLY A 18 -6.26 22.98 12.67
N SER A 19 -7.19 23.70 13.31
CA SER A 19 -8.59 23.77 12.87
C SER A 19 -8.77 24.27 11.42
N MET A 20 -7.92 25.18 10.97
CA MET A 20 -7.86 25.69 9.60
C MET A 20 -6.40 25.88 9.20
N SER A 21 -5.56 24.89 9.45
CA SER A 21 -4.12 24.94 9.16
C SER A 21 -3.68 23.60 8.61
N TYR A 22 -2.95 23.63 7.48
CA TYR A 22 -2.56 22.43 6.74
C TYR A 22 -1.13 22.57 6.26
N ASN A 23 -0.33 21.56 6.53
CA ASN A 23 1.03 21.45 6.04
C ASN A 23 1.05 20.60 4.76
N PHE A 24 1.80 21.07 3.78
CA PHE A 24 2.07 20.34 2.54
C PHE A 24 3.58 20.23 2.39
N ALA A 25 4.09 19.03 2.16
CA ALA A 25 5.51 18.83 1.95
C ALA A 25 5.73 17.78 0.83
N PHE A 26 6.50 18.19 -0.17
CA PHE A 26 6.78 17.44 -1.39
C PHE A 26 8.28 17.31 -1.60
N ALA A 27 8.77 16.07 -1.80
CA ALA A 27 10.15 15.82 -2.20
C ALA A 27 10.26 15.85 -3.72
N GLY A 28 11.19 16.64 -4.24
CA GLY A 28 11.41 16.75 -5.68
C GLY A 28 12.71 17.43 -6.02
N VAL A 29 13.27 17.07 -7.17
CA VAL A 29 14.56 17.56 -7.68
C VAL A 29 14.43 18.85 -8.50
N SER A 30 13.23 19.36 -8.73
CA SER A 30 12.99 20.59 -9.48
C SER A 30 13.37 21.84 -8.67
N ASP A 31 13.66 22.95 -9.34
CA ASP A 31 13.96 24.22 -8.69
C ASP A 31 12.70 24.96 -8.22
N ASN A 32 11.58 24.73 -8.89
CA ASN A 32 10.29 25.34 -8.58
C ASN A 32 9.15 24.33 -8.71
N ILE A 33 8.28 24.33 -7.72
CA ILE A 33 7.08 23.47 -7.69
C ILE A 33 5.87 24.34 -7.40
N THR A 34 4.80 24.12 -8.10
CA THR A 34 3.51 24.76 -7.81
C THR A 34 2.57 23.77 -7.14
N LEU A 35 2.11 24.09 -5.94
CA LEU A 35 1.01 23.37 -5.29
C LEU A 35 -0.32 23.87 -5.85
N LEU A 36 -1.11 22.97 -6.41
CA LEU A 36 -2.44 23.22 -6.93
C LEU A 36 -3.48 22.69 -5.95
N ILE A 37 -4.38 23.53 -5.49
CA ILE A 37 -5.48 23.15 -4.59
C ILE A 37 -6.80 23.30 -5.33
N PHE A 38 -7.64 22.26 -5.25
CA PHE A 38 -8.94 22.17 -5.90
C PHE A 38 -10.05 22.04 -4.86
N ASP A 39 -11.23 22.52 -5.20
CA ASP A 39 -12.43 22.28 -4.40
C ASP A 39 -12.97 20.86 -4.56
N GLY A 40 -14.00 20.49 -3.80
CA GLY A 40 -14.64 19.17 -3.87
C GLY A 40 -15.30 18.86 -5.23
N ARG A 41 -15.38 19.80 -6.15
CA ARG A 41 -15.89 19.64 -7.52
C ARG A 41 -14.77 19.65 -8.59
N LYS A 42 -13.52 19.58 -8.14
CA LYS A 42 -12.30 19.63 -8.98
C LYS A 42 -12.06 20.99 -9.70
N ASN A 43 -12.65 22.08 -9.23
CA ASN A 43 -12.29 23.40 -9.72
C ASN A 43 -11.04 23.90 -9.00
N LEU A 44 -10.12 24.50 -9.76
CA LEU A 44 -8.91 25.09 -9.19
C LEU A 44 -9.28 26.25 -8.26
N LYS A 45 -8.86 26.17 -7.00
CA LYS A 45 -9.14 27.12 -5.94
C LYS A 45 -7.95 28.02 -5.64
N CYS A 46 -6.75 27.45 -5.63
CA CYS A 46 -5.52 28.15 -5.28
C CYS A 46 -4.32 27.56 -6.01
N ARG A 47 -3.38 28.41 -6.39
CA ARG A 47 -2.02 28.07 -6.84
C ARG A 47 -1.04 28.68 -5.85
N VAL A 48 -0.11 27.88 -5.37
CA VAL A 48 0.97 28.33 -4.47
C VAL A 48 2.30 27.98 -5.12
N GLU A 49 3.00 28.97 -5.59
CA GLU A 49 4.35 28.79 -6.13
C GLU A 49 5.32 28.60 -4.97
N LEU A 50 6.05 27.51 -5.00
CA LEU A 50 7.05 27.15 -3.99
C LEU A 50 8.43 27.26 -4.62
N ASP A 51 9.10 28.35 -4.31
CA ASP A 51 10.48 28.63 -4.70
C ASP A 51 11.48 28.10 -3.65
N GLU A 52 12.75 28.42 -3.82
CA GLU A 52 13.81 28.01 -2.89
C GLU A 52 13.59 28.45 -1.44
N THR A 53 12.82 29.50 -1.17
CA THR A 53 12.52 29.96 0.20
C THR A 53 11.67 28.95 0.96
N TYR A 54 10.88 28.14 0.25
CA TYR A 54 10.08 27.04 0.79
C TYR A 54 10.84 25.71 0.85
N LYS A 55 12.04 25.64 0.27
CA LYS A 55 12.85 24.42 0.18
C LYS A 55 13.71 24.21 1.43
N THR A 56 13.89 22.95 1.81
CA THR A 56 14.82 22.51 2.86
C THR A 56 15.37 21.15 2.43
N GLY A 57 16.67 21.06 2.09
CA GLY A 57 17.20 19.93 1.33
C GLY A 57 16.44 19.81 0.01
N ASP A 58 15.97 18.63 -0.31
CA ASP A 58 15.17 18.36 -1.52
C ASP A 58 13.64 18.42 -1.29
N VAL A 59 13.20 19.06 -0.19
CA VAL A 59 11.79 19.12 0.19
C VAL A 59 11.26 20.52 0.16
N PHE A 60 10.24 20.74 -0.66
CA PHE A 60 9.41 21.94 -0.62
C PHE A 60 8.32 21.75 0.43
N SER A 61 8.12 22.75 1.29
CA SER A 61 7.07 22.69 2.30
C SER A 61 6.41 24.04 2.53
N CYS A 62 5.07 24.04 2.58
CA CYS A 62 4.30 25.23 2.97
C CYS A 62 3.22 24.86 3.99
N ASN A 63 2.87 25.82 4.82
CA ASN A 63 1.71 25.76 5.69
C ASN A 63 0.68 26.78 5.23
N ILE A 64 -0.53 26.32 4.94
CA ILE A 64 -1.66 27.14 4.53
C ILE A 64 -2.65 27.21 5.67
N SER A 65 -3.01 28.43 6.07
CA SER A 65 -3.94 28.66 7.19
C SER A 65 -4.98 29.75 6.86
N GLY A 66 -6.08 29.75 7.64
CA GLY A 66 -7.16 30.72 7.50
C GLY A 66 -8.29 30.30 6.56
N GLU A 67 -8.25 29.09 6.03
CA GLU A 67 -9.32 28.50 5.22
C GLU A 67 -9.49 27.02 5.52
N ASN A 68 -10.73 26.52 5.43
CA ASN A 68 -11.02 25.09 5.59
C ASN A 68 -10.74 24.35 4.28
N LEU A 69 -9.75 23.45 4.32
CA LEU A 69 -9.35 22.56 3.23
C LEU A 69 -9.69 21.09 3.47
N ASP A 70 -10.50 20.76 4.45
CA ASP A 70 -10.81 19.36 4.86
C ASP A 70 -11.38 18.50 3.72
N LYS A 71 -11.98 19.12 2.70
CA LYS A 71 -12.52 18.43 1.52
C LYS A 71 -11.79 18.80 0.24
N ALA A 72 -10.70 19.52 0.36
CA ALA A 72 -9.92 19.94 -0.79
C ALA A 72 -9.13 18.76 -1.36
N MET A 73 -8.86 18.88 -2.65
CA MET A 73 -7.96 18.00 -3.38
C MET A 73 -6.74 18.81 -3.79
N TYR A 74 -5.63 18.13 -3.99
CA TYR A 74 -4.40 18.80 -4.39
C TYR A 74 -3.55 17.90 -5.30
N CYS A 75 -2.65 18.53 -6.02
CA CYS A 75 -1.50 17.92 -6.67
C CYS A 75 -0.40 18.96 -6.81
N TYR A 76 0.74 18.52 -7.31
CA TYR A 76 1.83 19.42 -7.64
C TYR A 76 1.94 19.60 -9.15
N GLU A 77 2.59 20.69 -9.58
CA GLU A 77 2.91 20.97 -10.97
C GLU A 77 4.37 21.37 -11.06
N SER A 78 5.11 20.77 -11.98
CA SER A 78 6.46 21.16 -12.37
C SER A 78 6.54 21.16 -13.89
N ASP A 79 7.12 22.21 -14.48
CA ASP A 79 7.30 22.36 -15.93
C ASP A 79 5.99 22.17 -16.74
N GLY A 80 4.87 22.62 -16.18
CA GLY A 80 3.54 22.49 -16.79
C GLY A 80 2.94 21.10 -16.75
N LYS A 81 3.59 20.13 -16.08
CA LYS A 81 3.08 18.77 -15.88
C LYS A 81 2.56 18.62 -14.46
N MET A 82 1.39 18.01 -14.33
CA MET A 82 0.84 17.65 -13.03
C MET A 82 1.55 16.40 -12.49
N ILE A 83 2.00 16.49 -11.25
CA ILE A 83 2.74 15.44 -10.54
C ILE A 83 1.89 15.02 -9.34
N PRO A 84 1.59 13.72 -9.17
CA PRO A 84 0.95 13.23 -7.96
C PRO A 84 1.90 13.31 -6.78
N ASP A 85 1.34 13.42 -5.58
CA ASP A 85 2.11 13.33 -4.35
C ASP A 85 2.38 11.86 -4.01
N LEU A 86 3.64 11.46 -3.94
CA LEU A 86 4.02 10.08 -3.58
C LEU A 86 3.60 9.71 -2.14
N TYR A 87 3.42 10.69 -1.26
CA TYR A 87 2.90 10.52 0.10
C TYR A 87 1.37 10.70 0.19
N ALA A 88 0.67 10.67 -0.95
CA ALA A 88 -0.77 10.79 -0.98
C ALA A 88 -1.45 9.64 -0.25
N LYS A 89 -2.23 9.96 0.77
CA LYS A 89 -2.95 8.98 1.61
C LYS A 89 -4.25 8.48 0.97
N THR A 90 -4.77 9.20 -0.01
CA THR A 90 -5.92 8.80 -0.83
C THR A 90 -5.95 9.61 -2.12
N VAL A 91 -6.55 9.05 -3.18
CA VAL A 91 -6.64 9.67 -4.51
C VAL A 91 -8.06 9.61 -5.06
N THR A 92 -8.38 10.48 -5.99
CA THR A 92 -9.77 10.73 -6.42
C THR A 92 -10.18 10.07 -7.74
N CYS A 93 -9.28 9.34 -8.41
CA CYS A 93 -9.52 9.03 -9.83
C CYS A 93 -10.03 7.63 -10.16
N CYS A 94 -9.90 6.65 -9.29
CA CYS A 94 -9.91 5.24 -9.70
C CYS A 94 -10.93 4.40 -8.93
N SER A 95 -12.19 4.83 -8.84
CA SER A 95 -13.24 4.10 -8.13
C SER A 95 -13.70 2.81 -8.81
N GLU A 96 -13.40 2.62 -10.11
CA GLU A 96 -13.78 1.41 -10.84
C GLU A 96 -12.54 0.78 -11.50
N PHE A 97 -12.32 -0.50 -11.21
CA PHE A 97 -11.19 -1.27 -11.72
C PHE A 97 -11.25 -1.39 -13.25
N ASN A 98 -10.14 -1.12 -13.93
CA ASN A 98 -9.97 -1.16 -15.38
C ASN A 98 -10.83 -0.15 -16.17
N LYS A 99 -11.39 0.87 -15.53
CA LYS A 99 -12.04 1.95 -16.25
C LYS A 99 -11.10 3.14 -16.40
N ILE A 100 -10.82 3.49 -17.65
CA ILE A 100 -10.14 4.73 -17.99
C ILE A 100 -11.19 5.84 -17.96
N GLN A 101 -11.02 6.77 -17.02
CA GLN A 101 -11.81 8.01 -17.05
C GLN A 101 -11.03 9.03 -17.90
N ASP A 102 -11.64 9.50 -18.98
CA ASP A 102 -11.09 10.61 -19.75
C ASP A 102 -10.87 11.80 -18.81
N ASN A 103 -9.67 12.39 -18.84
CA ASN A 103 -9.23 13.46 -17.92
C ASN A 103 -9.08 13.03 -16.45
N ALA A 104 -8.84 11.75 -16.15
CA ALA A 104 -8.52 11.33 -14.79
C ALA A 104 -7.23 12.01 -14.31
N ARG A 105 -7.38 12.94 -13.38
CA ARG A 105 -6.27 13.57 -12.67
C ARG A 105 -6.10 12.85 -11.35
N TYR A 106 -4.89 12.38 -11.06
CA TYR A 106 -4.54 11.85 -9.75
C TYR A 106 -4.46 13.00 -8.74
N LEU A 107 -5.60 13.40 -8.24
CA LEU A 107 -5.69 14.41 -7.19
C LEU A 107 -5.71 13.71 -5.84
N SER A 108 -4.77 14.09 -5.00
CA SER A 108 -4.69 13.65 -3.61
C SER A 108 -5.75 14.38 -2.77
N ARG A 109 -6.23 13.75 -1.69
CA ARG A 109 -7.10 14.39 -0.70
C ARG A 109 -6.39 14.52 0.64
N ILE A 110 -6.77 15.54 1.38
CA ILE A 110 -6.40 15.65 2.79
C ILE A 110 -7.27 14.66 3.56
N VAL A 111 -6.64 13.65 4.17
CA VAL A 111 -7.32 12.67 5.01
C VAL A 111 -7.45 13.24 6.41
N LEU A 112 -8.68 13.20 6.95
CA LEU A 112 -8.97 13.46 8.35
C LEU A 112 -9.24 12.09 8.96
N ASP A 113 -8.33 11.64 9.80
CA ASP A 113 -8.51 10.35 10.46
C ASP A 113 -9.49 10.48 11.62
N GLU A 114 -10.64 9.82 11.49
CA GLU A 114 -11.70 9.74 12.51
C GLU A 114 -12.13 8.27 12.69
N PHE A 115 -11.26 7.29 12.30
CA PHE A 115 -11.62 5.89 12.42
C PHE A 115 -11.51 5.40 13.85
N ASP A 116 -12.60 4.84 14.37
CA ASP A 116 -12.64 4.22 15.68
C ASP A 116 -12.17 2.76 15.62
N TRP A 117 -10.97 2.52 16.10
CA TRP A 117 -10.38 1.20 16.19
C TRP A 117 -10.99 0.31 17.29
N GLU A 118 -11.80 0.87 18.21
CA GLU A 118 -12.43 0.12 19.30
C GLU A 118 -11.42 -0.63 20.20
N GLY A 119 -10.22 -0.08 20.33
CA GLY A 119 -9.14 -0.69 21.11
C GLY A 119 -8.41 -1.84 20.40
N ASP A 120 -8.51 -1.92 19.08
CA ASP A 120 -7.77 -2.89 18.27
C ASP A 120 -6.26 -2.79 18.48
N MET A 121 -5.60 -3.94 18.57
CA MET A 121 -4.16 -4.07 18.76
C MET A 121 -3.60 -5.15 17.80
N PRO A 122 -2.34 -5.06 17.38
CA PRO A 122 -1.68 -6.10 16.59
C PRO A 122 -1.76 -7.46 17.30
N LEU A 123 -2.05 -8.51 16.54
CA LEU A 123 -2.27 -9.86 17.08
C LEU A 123 -0.97 -10.53 17.53
N GLN A 124 0.15 -10.22 16.86
CA GLN A 124 1.49 -10.75 17.17
C GLN A 124 1.56 -12.27 17.24
N THR A 125 0.83 -12.98 16.35
CA THR A 125 0.89 -14.43 16.24
C THR A 125 2.33 -14.86 15.92
N PRO A 126 2.97 -15.78 16.66
CA PRO A 126 4.31 -16.24 16.33
C PRO A 126 4.40 -16.82 14.91
N TYR A 127 5.57 -16.75 14.26
CA TYR A 127 5.73 -17.31 12.91
C TYR A 127 5.45 -18.81 12.88
N GLU A 128 5.87 -19.54 13.89
CA GLU A 128 5.64 -20.99 14.04
C GLU A 128 4.16 -21.39 14.14
N ASP A 129 3.30 -20.46 14.56
CA ASP A 129 1.84 -20.65 14.65
C ASP A 129 1.10 -20.01 13.47
N SER A 130 1.82 -19.43 12.50
CA SER A 130 1.23 -18.68 11.41
C SER A 130 0.95 -19.55 10.18
N ILE A 131 -0.29 -19.49 9.69
CA ILE A 131 -0.72 -20.09 8.42
C ILE A 131 -1.17 -18.95 7.50
N PHE A 132 -0.32 -18.66 6.52
CA PHE A 132 -0.55 -17.57 5.57
C PHE A 132 -1.42 -18.04 4.40
N TYR A 133 -2.40 -17.23 4.03
CA TYR A 133 -3.22 -17.43 2.84
C TYR A 133 -3.14 -16.20 1.94
N LYS A 134 -2.41 -16.32 0.84
CA LYS A 134 -2.22 -15.25 -0.13
C LYS A 134 -3.46 -15.08 -0.98
N ILE A 135 -4.00 -13.85 -1.04
CA ILE A 135 -5.18 -13.51 -1.81
C ILE A 135 -5.01 -12.19 -2.56
N HIS A 136 -5.58 -12.13 -3.75
CA HIS A 136 -5.80 -10.88 -4.45
C HIS A 136 -7.19 -10.35 -4.10
N VAL A 137 -7.29 -9.12 -3.55
CA VAL A 137 -8.55 -8.54 -3.04
C VAL A 137 -9.70 -8.71 -4.03
N ARG A 138 -9.49 -8.29 -5.28
CA ARG A 138 -10.52 -8.42 -6.32
C ARG A 138 -10.75 -9.88 -6.73
N GLY A 139 -9.70 -10.64 -6.96
CA GLY A 139 -9.79 -12.02 -7.46
C GLY A 139 -10.52 -12.95 -6.51
N TYR A 140 -10.29 -12.80 -5.22
CA TYR A 140 -10.77 -13.71 -4.19
C TYR A 140 -12.31 -13.82 -4.13
N THR A 141 -13.01 -12.69 -4.29
CA THR A 141 -14.47 -12.68 -4.16
C THR A 141 -15.23 -12.31 -5.42
N LYS A 142 -14.55 -12.09 -6.56
CA LYS A 142 -15.20 -11.63 -7.81
C LYS A 142 -16.13 -12.65 -8.45
N SER A 143 -15.88 -13.95 -8.26
CA SER A 143 -16.73 -15.03 -8.79
C SER A 143 -18.16 -14.93 -8.26
N ARG A 144 -19.12 -15.37 -9.07
CA ARG A 144 -20.53 -15.52 -8.64
C ARG A 144 -20.68 -16.53 -7.51
N THR A 145 -19.81 -17.54 -7.48
CA THR A 145 -19.82 -18.60 -6.46
C THR A 145 -19.31 -18.13 -5.10
N SER A 146 -18.70 -16.94 -4.99
CA SER A 146 -18.24 -16.38 -3.71
C SER A 146 -19.39 -16.08 -2.74
N MET A 147 -20.62 -15.86 -3.26
CA MET A 147 -21.82 -15.58 -2.48
C MET A 147 -21.74 -14.32 -1.61
N VAL A 148 -20.76 -13.44 -1.85
CA VAL A 148 -20.65 -12.17 -1.13
C VAL A 148 -21.41 -11.05 -1.84
N LYS A 149 -21.83 -10.04 -1.08
CA LYS A 149 -22.59 -8.89 -1.59
C LYS A 149 -21.69 -7.94 -2.40
N HIS A 150 -20.57 -7.53 -1.81
CA HIS A 150 -19.62 -6.58 -2.41
C HIS A 150 -18.41 -7.33 -2.99
N LYS A 151 -18.57 -7.86 -4.19
CA LYS A 151 -17.57 -8.73 -4.84
C LYS A 151 -16.35 -7.97 -5.29
N GLY A 152 -15.17 -8.49 -4.96
CA GLY A 152 -13.89 -7.94 -5.36
C GLY A 152 -13.48 -6.68 -4.60
N THR A 153 -13.94 -6.56 -3.36
CA THR A 153 -13.68 -5.41 -2.49
C THR A 153 -13.16 -5.85 -1.12
N PHE A 154 -12.65 -4.90 -0.34
CA PHE A 154 -12.26 -5.13 1.06
C PHE A 154 -13.43 -5.65 1.91
N ASP A 155 -14.62 -5.10 1.71
CA ASP A 155 -15.84 -5.59 2.37
C ASP A 155 -16.19 -7.04 1.97
N GLY A 156 -15.89 -7.43 0.73
CA GLY A 156 -16.03 -8.82 0.29
C GLY A 156 -15.12 -9.79 1.05
N ILE A 157 -13.93 -9.36 1.48
CA ILE A 157 -13.03 -10.15 2.33
C ILE A 157 -13.63 -10.29 3.73
N ILE A 158 -14.17 -9.21 4.32
CA ILE A 158 -14.85 -9.26 5.62
C ILE A 158 -15.92 -10.34 5.63
N GLN A 159 -16.72 -10.43 4.57
CA GLN A 159 -17.78 -11.44 4.45
C GLN A 159 -17.26 -12.89 4.33
N LYS A 160 -15.95 -13.06 4.12
CA LYS A 160 -15.27 -14.37 4.09
C LYS A 160 -14.44 -14.66 5.35
N ALA A 161 -14.43 -13.77 6.34
CA ALA A 161 -13.61 -13.94 7.53
C ALA A 161 -13.92 -15.22 8.32
N ASP A 162 -15.20 -15.58 8.46
CA ASP A 162 -15.59 -16.83 9.13
C ASP A 162 -15.10 -18.06 8.37
N TYR A 163 -15.22 -18.08 7.05
CA TYR A 163 -14.68 -19.16 6.22
C TYR A 163 -13.16 -19.28 6.34
N LEU A 164 -12.43 -18.17 6.35
CA LEU A 164 -10.97 -18.17 6.53
C LEU A 164 -10.60 -18.74 7.91
N LYS A 165 -11.35 -18.37 8.95
CA LYS A 165 -11.16 -18.90 10.30
C LYS A 165 -11.43 -20.39 10.38
N GLU A 166 -12.52 -20.89 9.77
CA GLU A 166 -12.86 -22.31 9.71
C GLU A 166 -11.80 -23.11 8.95
N LEU A 167 -11.18 -22.51 7.92
CA LEU A 167 -10.07 -23.11 7.17
C LEU A 167 -8.78 -23.21 7.99
N GLY A 168 -8.70 -22.57 9.15
CA GLY A 168 -7.53 -22.54 10.02
C GLY A 168 -6.49 -21.48 9.65
N ILE A 169 -6.85 -20.49 8.84
CA ILE A 169 -5.97 -19.40 8.43
C ILE A 169 -5.76 -18.46 9.62
N THR A 170 -4.50 -18.11 9.89
CA THR A 170 -4.12 -17.16 10.93
C THR A 170 -3.64 -15.83 10.36
N ALA A 171 -3.25 -15.79 9.09
CA ALA A 171 -2.83 -14.56 8.43
C ALA A 171 -3.29 -14.53 6.96
N VAL A 172 -3.88 -13.42 6.54
CA VAL A 172 -4.18 -13.14 5.14
C VAL A 172 -3.05 -12.29 4.56
N GLU A 173 -2.40 -12.79 3.52
CA GLU A 173 -1.42 -12.03 2.76
C GLU A 173 -2.10 -11.41 1.54
N LEU A 174 -2.29 -10.10 1.57
CA LEU A 174 -2.89 -9.34 0.48
C LEU A 174 -1.84 -9.05 -0.59
N MET A 175 -2.07 -9.50 -1.82
CA MET A 175 -1.35 -8.99 -2.98
C MET A 175 -1.55 -7.46 -3.06
N PRO A 176 -0.72 -6.68 -3.80
CA PRO A 176 -0.75 -5.23 -3.77
C PRO A 176 -2.14 -4.63 -3.67
N ALA A 177 -2.43 -3.98 -2.54
CA ALA A 177 -3.72 -3.38 -2.22
C ALA A 177 -3.66 -1.86 -2.04
N TYR A 178 -2.49 -1.25 -2.33
CA TYR A 178 -2.29 0.18 -2.47
C TYR A 178 -2.68 0.67 -3.88
N GLU A 179 -2.75 1.99 -4.10
CA GLU A 179 -3.19 2.56 -5.38
C GLU A 179 -2.10 2.46 -6.46
N TYR A 180 -2.31 1.58 -7.40
CA TYR A 180 -1.50 1.40 -8.61
C TYR A 180 -2.33 1.61 -9.87
N ASP A 181 -1.66 1.87 -10.99
CA ASP A 181 -2.33 2.03 -12.28
C ASP A 181 -2.48 0.71 -13.02
N GLU A 182 -3.66 0.13 -12.94
CA GLU A 182 -3.98 -1.12 -13.66
C GLU A 182 -4.14 -0.95 -15.18
N ALA A 183 -4.28 0.28 -15.64
CA ALA A 183 -4.59 0.57 -17.05
C ALA A 183 -3.51 1.36 -17.80
N GLY A 184 -2.31 1.53 -17.21
CA GLY A 184 -1.18 2.23 -17.81
C GLY A 184 -1.42 3.74 -17.96
N ARG A 185 -1.99 4.38 -16.94
CA ARG A 185 -2.31 5.83 -16.94
C ARG A 185 -1.25 6.70 -16.29
N PHE A 186 -0.31 6.10 -15.55
CA PHE A 186 0.81 6.83 -14.98
C PHE A 186 1.74 7.35 -16.07
N PRO A 187 2.29 8.57 -15.94
CA PRO A 187 3.12 9.20 -16.97
C PRO A 187 4.36 8.41 -17.37
N ASP A 188 4.89 7.59 -16.48
CA ASP A 188 6.14 6.83 -16.64
C ASP A 188 5.92 5.41 -17.23
N TYR A 189 4.71 5.09 -17.68
CA TYR A 189 4.46 3.82 -18.33
C TYR A 189 5.11 3.82 -19.73
N ASP A 190 6.21 3.08 -19.87
CA ASP A 190 6.84 2.85 -21.17
C ASP A 190 6.05 1.79 -21.96
N GLU A 191 5.39 2.23 -23.04
CA GLU A 191 4.65 1.33 -23.93
C GLU A 191 5.54 0.26 -24.59
N ASN A 192 6.87 0.42 -24.54
CA ASN A 192 7.85 -0.52 -25.13
C ASN A 192 8.31 -1.58 -24.12
N GLU A 193 8.14 -1.39 -22.84
CA GLU A 193 8.36 -2.44 -21.84
C GLU A 193 7.23 -3.47 -21.93
N LYS A 194 7.47 -4.53 -22.72
CA LYS A 194 6.55 -5.67 -22.79
C LYS A 194 6.51 -6.38 -21.45
N PRO A 195 5.39 -6.33 -20.75
CA PRO A 195 5.26 -6.99 -19.47
C PRO A 195 5.37 -8.51 -19.66
N SER A 196 6.11 -9.15 -18.77
CA SER A 196 6.27 -10.60 -18.77
C SER A 196 4.92 -11.30 -18.59
N GLY A 197 4.41 -11.95 -19.62
CA GLY A 197 3.46 -13.09 -19.65
C GLY A 197 2.15 -13.07 -18.83
N MET A 198 1.87 -12.08 -17.98
CA MET A 198 0.74 -12.09 -17.05
C MET A 198 -0.35 -11.02 -17.28
N TYR A 199 -0.33 -10.35 -18.43
CA TYR A 199 -1.26 -9.26 -18.71
C TYR A 199 -2.44 -9.69 -19.58
N LYS A 200 -3.64 -9.42 -19.11
CA LYS A 200 -4.83 -9.41 -19.96
C LYS A 200 -4.93 -8.03 -20.63
N MET A 201 -5.43 -8.01 -21.86
CA MET A 201 -5.70 -6.75 -22.56
C MET A 201 -6.78 -5.96 -21.82
N ALA A 202 -6.54 -4.66 -21.59
CA ALA A 202 -7.55 -3.74 -21.11
C ALA A 202 -8.61 -3.44 -22.21
N GLU A 203 -9.75 -2.87 -21.85
CA GLU A 203 -10.86 -2.57 -22.78
C GLU A 203 -10.45 -1.75 -24.03
N GLN A 204 -9.31 -1.06 -24.02
CA GLN A 204 -8.80 -0.26 -25.13
C GLN A 204 -7.56 -0.85 -25.81
N GLY A 205 -7.32 -2.17 -25.66
CA GLY A 205 -6.17 -2.83 -26.27
C GLY A 205 -4.84 -2.62 -25.55
N ARG A 206 -4.83 -1.95 -24.38
CA ARG A 206 -3.64 -1.79 -23.54
C ARG A 206 -3.49 -2.98 -22.60
N PRO A 207 -2.26 -3.36 -22.20
CA PRO A 207 -2.06 -4.40 -21.20
C PRO A 207 -2.65 -3.97 -19.86
N LEU A 208 -3.34 -4.90 -19.18
CA LEU A 208 -3.90 -4.71 -17.84
C LEU A 208 -2.92 -5.21 -16.80
N ASN A 209 -2.42 -4.33 -15.94
CA ASN A 209 -1.72 -4.73 -14.73
C ASN A 209 -2.72 -5.18 -13.65
N TYR A 210 -2.99 -6.48 -13.62
CA TYR A 210 -3.95 -7.04 -12.68
C TYR A 210 -3.39 -7.14 -11.26
N TRP A 211 -2.08 -7.38 -11.13
CA TRP A 211 -1.42 -7.79 -9.89
C TRP A 211 -0.87 -6.62 -9.06
N GLY A 212 -0.51 -5.50 -9.68
CA GLY A 212 -0.07 -4.28 -9.01
C GLY A 212 1.43 -4.21 -8.69
N TYR A 213 2.25 -5.10 -9.24
CA TYR A 213 3.71 -5.01 -9.07
C TYR A 213 4.28 -4.00 -10.08
N CYS A 214 4.15 -2.73 -9.75
CA CYS A 214 4.61 -1.58 -10.55
C CYS A 214 4.72 -0.35 -9.66
N ASN A 215 5.23 0.75 -10.21
CA ASN A 215 5.23 2.06 -9.56
C ASN A 215 3.82 2.47 -9.14
N ALA A 216 3.67 2.99 -7.94
CA ALA A 216 2.38 3.17 -7.31
C ALA A 216 2.36 4.36 -6.33
N LEU A 217 1.17 4.73 -5.90
CA LEU A 217 0.96 5.62 -4.75
C LEU A 217 0.81 4.76 -3.49
N HIS A 218 1.95 4.33 -2.97
CA HIS A 218 2.04 3.29 -1.95
C HIS A 218 1.35 3.62 -0.62
N PHE A 219 1.12 4.90 -0.29
CA PHE A 219 0.44 5.31 0.94
C PHE A 219 -1.09 5.26 0.86
N ALA A 220 -1.66 5.12 -0.34
CA ALA A 220 -3.10 5.15 -0.54
C ALA A 220 -3.67 3.74 -0.75
N PRO A 221 -4.75 3.33 -0.08
CA PRO A 221 -5.44 2.09 -0.40
C PRO A 221 -6.01 2.14 -1.82
N LYS A 222 -6.08 0.98 -2.48
CA LYS A 222 -6.63 0.86 -3.83
C LYS A 222 -8.10 1.24 -3.88
N ALA A 223 -8.40 2.40 -4.46
CA ALA A 223 -9.75 2.94 -4.50
C ALA A 223 -10.76 2.00 -5.19
N SER A 224 -10.33 1.29 -6.25
CA SER A 224 -11.19 0.36 -6.99
C SER A 224 -11.45 -0.98 -6.27
N PHE A 225 -10.82 -1.21 -5.11
CA PHE A 225 -11.10 -2.35 -4.23
C PHE A 225 -12.08 -2.01 -3.10
N THR A 226 -12.70 -0.83 -3.15
CA THR A 226 -13.73 -0.44 -2.20
C THR A 226 -15.13 -0.67 -2.77
N SER A 227 -16.09 -0.87 -1.89
CA SER A 227 -17.51 -1.04 -2.29
C SER A 227 -18.18 0.26 -2.71
N CYS A 228 -17.54 1.41 -2.44
CA CYS A 228 -18.06 2.79 -2.66
C CYS A 228 -19.41 3.10 -2.02
N ALA A 229 -20.22 2.08 -1.77
CA ALA A 229 -21.58 2.24 -1.30
C ALA A 229 -21.69 2.46 0.22
N SER A 230 -20.71 1.99 0.99
CA SER A 230 -20.85 1.89 2.45
C SER A 230 -20.29 3.10 3.20
N TYR A 231 -19.33 3.84 2.65
CA TYR A 231 -18.52 4.78 3.44
C TYR A 231 -18.33 6.16 2.79
N LYS A 232 -19.30 6.66 2.06
CA LYS A 232 -19.30 8.04 1.51
C LYS A 232 -18.03 8.43 0.73
N ASN A 233 -17.49 7.49 -0.05
CA ASN A 233 -16.24 7.64 -0.81
C ASN A 233 -14.98 7.75 0.07
N ASP A 234 -14.99 7.22 1.26
CA ASP A 234 -13.79 7.10 2.10
C ASP A 234 -13.15 5.71 1.91
N TYR A 235 -12.17 5.65 1.04
CA TYR A 235 -11.44 4.42 0.72
C TYR A 235 -10.61 3.91 1.90
N THR A 236 -10.14 4.82 2.74
CA THR A 236 -9.31 4.51 3.90
C THR A 236 -10.12 3.78 4.95
N TYR A 237 -11.37 4.18 5.16
CA TYR A 237 -12.27 3.59 6.13
C TYR A 237 -12.54 2.10 5.87
N GLU A 238 -12.81 1.72 4.60
CA GLU A 238 -13.15 0.34 4.28
C GLU A 238 -11.96 -0.61 4.49
N PHE A 239 -10.74 -0.16 4.16
CA PHE A 239 -9.53 -0.94 4.46
C PHE A 239 -9.34 -1.10 5.97
N LYS A 240 -9.39 -0.01 6.74
CA LYS A 240 -9.29 -0.06 8.22
C LYS A 240 -10.34 -0.99 8.85
N ASN A 241 -11.57 -0.91 8.36
CA ASN A 241 -12.63 -1.80 8.82
C ASN A 241 -12.35 -3.26 8.49
N MET A 242 -11.78 -3.55 7.32
CA MET A 242 -11.37 -4.91 6.96
C MET A 242 -10.34 -5.46 7.95
N VAL A 243 -9.28 -4.71 8.24
CA VAL A 243 -8.25 -5.11 9.22
C VAL A 243 -8.90 -5.36 10.58
N LYS A 244 -9.67 -4.40 11.10
CA LYS A 244 -10.36 -4.54 12.39
C LYS A 244 -11.26 -5.79 12.46
N GLN A 245 -12.01 -6.10 11.41
CA GLN A 245 -12.89 -7.28 11.40
C GLN A 245 -12.12 -8.60 11.30
N LEU A 246 -11.00 -8.63 10.60
CA LEU A 246 -10.11 -9.80 10.55
C LEU A 246 -9.42 -10.01 11.91
N HIS A 247 -8.92 -8.96 12.56
CA HIS A 247 -8.36 -9.03 13.92
C HIS A 247 -9.37 -9.57 14.93
N LYS A 248 -10.63 -9.17 14.87
CA LYS A 248 -11.70 -9.74 15.72
C LYS A 248 -11.90 -11.25 15.52
N LYS A 249 -11.44 -11.81 14.40
CA LYS A 249 -11.43 -13.26 14.12
C LYS A 249 -10.09 -13.92 14.46
N GLY A 250 -9.11 -13.16 14.95
CA GLY A 250 -7.75 -13.63 15.19
C GLY A 250 -7.01 -13.95 13.89
N ILE A 251 -7.21 -13.13 12.85
CA ILE A 251 -6.56 -13.24 11.54
C ILE A 251 -5.75 -11.98 11.31
N GLU A 252 -4.44 -12.12 11.19
CA GLU A 252 -3.51 -11.05 10.85
C GLU A 252 -3.66 -10.60 9.40
N VAL A 253 -3.25 -9.37 9.11
CA VAL A 253 -3.20 -8.82 7.76
C VAL A 253 -1.78 -8.46 7.38
N ILE A 254 -1.26 -9.16 6.39
CA ILE A 254 0.04 -8.92 5.78
C ILE A 254 -0.20 -8.32 4.40
N MET A 255 0.57 -7.33 3.98
CA MET A 255 0.41 -6.73 2.65
C MET A 255 1.69 -6.88 1.83
N GLU A 256 1.59 -7.40 0.60
CA GLU A 256 2.69 -7.36 -0.35
C GLU A 256 2.92 -5.93 -0.81
N MET A 257 4.17 -5.48 -0.75
CA MET A 257 4.61 -4.17 -1.18
C MET A 257 5.77 -4.31 -2.17
N TYR A 258 5.57 -3.80 -3.37
CA TYR A 258 6.57 -3.78 -4.42
C TYR A 258 7.13 -2.36 -4.59
N PHE A 259 8.44 -2.24 -4.45
CA PHE A 259 9.19 -1.00 -4.68
C PHE A 259 10.28 -1.27 -5.71
N SER A 260 10.37 -0.44 -6.75
CA SER A 260 11.38 -0.58 -7.81
C SER A 260 12.66 0.20 -7.48
N ASP A 261 12.53 1.51 -7.41
CA ASP A 261 13.62 2.48 -7.28
C ASP A 261 13.35 3.58 -6.23
N GLU A 262 12.32 3.40 -5.41
CA GLU A 262 12.00 4.31 -4.31
C GLU A 262 13.12 4.32 -3.26
N THR A 263 13.29 5.48 -2.62
CA THR A 263 14.32 5.65 -1.61
C THR A 263 14.02 4.82 -0.35
N PRO A 264 15.06 4.33 0.38
CA PRO A 264 14.85 3.61 1.64
C PRO A 264 14.03 4.40 2.67
N GLU A 265 14.14 5.73 2.66
CA GLU A 265 13.35 6.64 3.50
C GLU A 265 11.85 6.52 3.17
N LEU A 266 11.47 6.66 1.90
CA LEU A 266 10.08 6.54 1.46
C LEU A 266 9.50 5.16 1.79
N ILE A 267 10.27 4.10 1.54
CA ILE A 267 9.87 2.72 1.83
C ILE A 267 9.60 2.55 3.33
N THR A 268 10.53 2.99 4.18
CA THR A 268 10.40 2.87 5.63
C THR A 268 9.22 3.70 6.16
N ASP A 269 9.07 4.93 5.68
CA ASP A 269 7.94 5.79 6.05
C ASP A 269 6.60 5.19 5.62
N CYS A 270 6.57 4.56 4.44
CA CYS A 270 5.39 3.89 3.94
C CYS A 270 5.00 2.70 4.84
N ILE A 271 5.94 1.82 5.18
CA ILE A 271 5.66 0.65 6.03
C ILE A 271 5.21 1.11 7.42
N ARG A 272 5.92 2.08 8.04
CA ARG A 272 5.50 2.67 9.31
C ARG A 272 4.08 3.23 9.27
N TYR A 273 3.75 3.92 8.17
CA TYR A 273 2.42 4.48 7.98
C TYR A 273 1.34 3.41 7.95
N TRP A 274 1.54 2.33 7.20
CA TRP A 274 0.58 1.23 7.13
C TRP A 274 0.43 0.51 8.48
N VAL A 275 1.53 0.30 9.20
CA VAL A 275 1.50 -0.33 10.54
C VAL A 275 0.77 0.55 11.56
N MET A 276 1.11 1.86 11.61
CA MET A 276 0.54 2.76 12.62
C MET A 276 -0.88 3.21 12.30
N GLU A 277 -1.20 3.38 11.02
CA GLU A 277 -2.46 3.97 10.58
C GLU A 277 -3.51 2.93 10.21
N TYR A 278 -3.08 1.81 9.64
CA TYR A 278 -3.97 0.73 9.18
C TYR A 278 -3.87 -0.54 10.01
N HIS A 279 -3.02 -0.57 11.02
CA HIS A 279 -2.81 -1.70 11.93
C HIS A 279 -2.52 -3.02 11.20
N ILE A 280 -1.84 -2.98 10.04
CA ILE A 280 -1.40 -4.22 9.42
C ILE A 280 -0.31 -4.88 10.26
N ASP A 281 -0.35 -6.21 10.35
CA ASP A 281 0.56 -7.00 11.20
C ASP A 281 1.89 -7.29 10.52
N GLY A 282 1.96 -7.10 9.20
CA GLY A 282 3.19 -7.31 8.47
C GLY A 282 3.17 -6.86 7.03
N VAL A 283 4.33 -6.94 6.42
CA VAL A 283 4.55 -6.69 4.99
C VAL A 283 5.37 -7.81 4.37
N HIS A 284 5.05 -8.15 3.13
CA HIS A 284 5.93 -8.92 2.27
C HIS A 284 6.59 -7.96 1.30
N LEU A 285 7.88 -7.70 1.51
CA LEU A 285 8.60 -6.60 0.88
C LEU A 285 9.41 -7.07 -0.33
N TYR A 286 8.99 -6.62 -1.51
CA TYR A 286 9.76 -6.70 -2.74
C TYR A 286 10.40 -5.33 -2.97
N GLY A 287 11.72 -5.24 -2.75
CA GLY A 287 12.39 -3.95 -2.87
C GLY A 287 13.90 -4.04 -2.72
N PRO A 288 14.59 -2.89 -2.73
CA PRO A 288 16.05 -2.87 -2.64
C PRO A 288 16.53 -3.34 -1.26
N PRO A 289 17.64 -4.12 -1.20
CA PRO A 289 18.18 -4.67 0.04
C PRO A 289 18.53 -3.62 1.11
N CYS A 290 18.84 -2.38 0.70
CA CYS A 290 19.16 -1.29 1.63
C CYS A 290 17.95 -0.92 2.52
N ALA A 291 16.72 -1.01 2.03
CA ALA A 291 15.52 -0.77 2.82
C ALA A 291 15.30 -1.85 3.89
N LEU A 292 15.63 -3.11 3.60
CA LEU A 292 15.51 -4.21 4.56
C LEU A 292 16.33 -3.97 5.83
N ASN A 293 17.55 -3.44 5.67
CA ASN A 293 18.42 -3.14 6.81
C ASN A 293 17.85 -2.06 7.72
N VAL A 294 17.16 -1.07 7.17
CA VAL A 294 16.48 -0.02 7.94
C VAL A 294 15.27 -0.61 8.66
N CYS A 295 14.44 -1.36 7.97
CA CYS A 295 13.25 -2.01 8.53
C CYS A 295 13.63 -2.97 9.67
N ALA A 296 14.71 -3.75 9.53
CA ALA A 296 15.17 -4.71 10.53
C ALA A 296 15.55 -4.07 11.86
N THR A 297 15.94 -2.80 11.87
CA THR A 297 16.39 -2.09 13.09
C THR A 297 15.43 -1.00 13.53
N ASP A 298 14.32 -0.85 12.86
CA ASP A 298 13.33 0.18 13.15
C ASP A 298 12.51 -0.16 14.39
N PRO A 299 12.48 0.71 15.43
CA PRO A 299 11.75 0.42 16.66
C PRO A 299 10.24 0.35 16.48
N VAL A 300 9.67 1.06 15.50
CA VAL A 300 8.23 1.02 15.20
C VAL A 300 7.85 -0.33 14.58
N LEU A 301 8.77 -0.92 13.80
CA LEU A 301 8.54 -2.17 13.08
C LEU A 301 8.98 -3.42 13.86
N SER A 302 9.47 -3.28 15.10
CA SER A 302 10.04 -4.38 15.89
C SER A 302 9.08 -5.55 16.16
N TYR A 303 7.78 -5.33 16.08
CA TYR A 303 6.72 -6.34 16.23
C TYR A 303 5.96 -6.62 14.92
N THR A 304 6.39 -6.02 13.81
CA THR A 304 5.76 -6.17 12.49
C THR A 304 6.43 -7.29 11.74
N LYS A 305 5.69 -8.29 11.25
CA LYS A 305 6.24 -9.33 10.39
C LYS A 305 6.74 -8.72 9.08
N ILE A 306 8.02 -8.91 8.79
CA ILE A 306 8.63 -8.47 7.53
C ILE A 306 9.14 -9.69 6.79
N ILE A 307 8.43 -10.05 5.74
CA ILE A 307 8.77 -11.16 4.86
C ILE A 307 9.48 -10.60 3.64
N THR A 308 10.55 -11.22 3.20
CA THR A 308 11.36 -10.78 2.05
C THR A 308 11.60 -11.92 1.08
N VAL A 309 12.13 -11.60 -0.10
CA VAL A 309 12.59 -12.64 -1.05
C VAL A 309 13.90 -13.28 -0.57
N PHE A 310 14.72 -12.50 0.13
CA PHE A 310 15.98 -12.97 0.67
C PHE A 310 16.39 -12.14 1.90
N TRP A 311 16.67 -12.82 3.00
CA TRP A 311 17.23 -12.26 4.22
C TRP A 311 18.50 -13.03 4.60
N ASP A 312 19.66 -12.35 4.67
CA ASP A 312 20.95 -13.02 4.93
C ASP A 312 21.19 -13.39 6.40
N GLY A 313 20.25 -13.10 7.28
CA GLY A 313 20.30 -13.47 8.70
C GLY A 313 21.47 -12.93 9.53
N LYS A 314 22.40 -12.19 8.93
CA LYS A 314 23.67 -11.78 9.57
C LYS A 314 23.54 -10.77 10.69
N ARG A 315 22.37 -10.14 10.84
CA ARG A 315 22.07 -9.24 11.96
C ARG A 315 21.24 -9.99 12.99
N GLY A 316 21.91 -10.80 13.79
CA GLY A 316 21.34 -11.74 14.72
C GLY A 316 20.16 -11.23 15.56
N HIS A 317 19.24 -12.13 15.88
CA HIS A 317 18.08 -11.97 16.77
C HIS A 317 16.95 -11.03 16.30
N VAL A 318 16.82 -10.80 15.01
CA VAL A 318 15.70 -10.03 14.45
C VAL A 318 14.52 -10.98 14.18
N ARG A 319 13.76 -11.30 15.21
CA ARG A 319 12.67 -12.31 15.18
C ARG A 319 11.48 -11.95 14.28
N HIS A 320 11.38 -10.72 13.85
CA HIS A 320 10.27 -10.25 12.99
C HIS A 320 10.59 -10.32 11.50
N MET A 321 11.84 -10.67 11.13
CA MET A 321 12.26 -10.85 9.73
C MET A 321 12.18 -12.31 9.33
N ALA A 322 11.69 -12.56 8.11
CA ALA A 322 11.63 -13.90 7.52
C ALA A 322 11.85 -13.83 6.00
N ASP A 323 12.15 -14.95 5.39
CA ASP A 323 12.17 -15.10 3.93
C ASP A 323 11.43 -16.35 3.48
N TYR A 324 11.09 -16.40 2.19
CA TYR A 324 10.50 -17.60 1.59
C TYR A 324 11.54 -18.66 1.34
N ASN A 325 11.23 -19.88 1.79
CA ASN A 325 12.06 -21.02 1.51
C ASN A 325 11.65 -21.70 0.18
N ASP A 326 12.18 -21.20 -0.93
CA ASP A 326 11.91 -21.74 -2.27
C ASP A 326 12.45 -23.16 -2.46
N GLY A 327 13.51 -23.53 -1.73
CA GLY A 327 14.04 -24.90 -1.70
C GLY A 327 13.01 -25.90 -1.18
N TYR A 328 12.44 -25.62 0.00
CA TYR A 328 11.37 -26.42 0.57
C TYR A 328 10.15 -26.48 -0.37
N LEU A 329 9.72 -25.35 -0.92
CA LEU A 329 8.61 -25.31 -1.87
C LEU A 329 8.84 -26.24 -3.08
N GLY A 330 10.05 -26.25 -3.64
CA GLY A 330 10.41 -27.11 -4.76
C GLY A 330 10.36 -28.59 -4.40
N ILE A 331 10.87 -28.94 -3.24
CA ILE A 331 10.95 -30.34 -2.75
C ILE A 331 9.55 -30.86 -2.42
N ILE A 332 8.76 -30.13 -1.62
CA ILE A 332 7.43 -30.58 -1.22
C ILE A 332 6.46 -30.72 -2.40
N ARG A 333 6.57 -29.83 -3.41
CA ARG A 333 5.77 -29.93 -4.63
C ARG A 333 6.09 -31.20 -5.43
N ARG A 334 7.37 -31.55 -5.57
CA ARG A 334 7.80 -32.79 -6.25
C ARG A 334 7.34 -34.02 -5.48
N PHE A 335 7.49 -33.99 -4.15
CA PHE A 335 7.00 -35.08 -3.28
C PHE A 335 5.49 -35.32 -3.43
N LEU A 336 4.67 -34.22 -3.32
CA LEU A 336 3.21 -34.32 -3.45
C LEU A 336 2.76 -34.74 -4.86
N LYS A 337 3.57 -34.47 -5.87
CA LYS A 337 3.31 -34.86 -7.26
C LYS A 337 3.67 -36.31 -7.54
N GLY A 338 4.41 -36.97 -6.64
CA GLY A 338 4.87 -38.33 -6.79
C GLY A 338 6.09 -38.50 -7.70
N ASP A 339 6.89 -37.44 -7.85
CA ASP A 339 8.16 -37.52 -8.57
C ASP A 339 9.11 -38.43 -7.79
N ASP A 340 9.78 -39.38 -8.50
CA ASP A 340 10.66 -40.40 -7.89
C ASP A 340 11.84 -39.78 -7.11
N ASN A 341 12.24 -40.43 -6.02
CA ASN A 341 13.42 -40.14 -5.19
C ASN A 341 13.40 -38.79 -4.40
N GLN A 342 12.25 -38.23 -4.09
CA GLN A 342 12.17 -36.96 -3.34
C GLN A 342 11.79 -37.13 -1.86
N LEU A 343 11.52 -38.35 -1.40
CA LEU A 343 11.12 -38.60 0.01
C LEU A 343 12.28 -38.30 0.97
N GLU A 344 13.49 -38.75 0.62
CA GLU A 344 14.69 -38.54 1.41
C GLU A 344 15.04 -37.04 1.50
N ASP A 345 15.05 -36.34 0.38
CA ASP A 345 15.28 -34.88 0.32
C ASP A 345 14.23 -34.12 1.13
N CYS A 346 12.96 -34.53 1.07
CA CYS A 346 11.89 -33.90 1.83
C CYS A 346 12.08 -34.10 3.35
N LEU A 347 12.45 -35.32 3.78
CA LEU A 347 12.68 -35.63 5.19
C LEU A 347 13.94 -34.95 5.75
N LEU A 348 15.03 -34.89 4.98
CA LEU A 348 16.26 -34.26 5.38
C LEU A 348 16.09 -32.74 5.50
N TYR A 349 15.40 -32.12 4.54
CA TYR A 349 15.19 -30.68 4.54
C TYR A 349 14.32 -30.18 5.70
N THR A 350 13.31 -30.99 6.08
CA THR A 350 12.46 -30.68 7.24
C THR A 350 13.16 -30.88 8.58
N SER A 351 14.15 -31.78 8.67
CA SER A 351 14.92 -32.01 9.90
C SER A 351 15.97 -30.91 10.14
N ASP A 352 16.58 -30.39 9.09
CA ASP A 352 17.57 -29.29 9.18
C ASP A 352 16.92 -27.97 9.61
N ALA A 353 15.68 -27.71 9.17
CA ALA A 353 14.94 -26.52 9.56
C ALA A 353 14.47 -26.52 11.04
N ALA A 354 14.56 -27.64 11.73
CA ALA A 354 14.20 -27.77 13.16
C ALA A 354 15.38 -27.50 14.09
N ASP A 355 16.61 -27.48 13.57
CA ASP A 355 17.85 -27.35 14.36
C ASP A 355 18.45 -25.91 14.28
N GLU A 356 17.93 -25.01 13.43
CA GLU A 356 18.29 -23.61 13.37
C GLU A 356 17.23 -22.71 14.04
#